data_77050012358b9a06553a4954b976e0de
#
_entry.id   77050012358b9a06553a4954b976e0de
#
_cell.length_a   1.000
_cell.length_b   1.000
_cell.length_c   1.000
_cell.angle_alpha   90.00
_cell.angle_beta   90.00
_cell.angle_gamma   90.00
#
_symmetry.space_group_name_H-M   'P 1'
#
loop_
_entity.id
_entity.type
_entity.pdbx_description
1 polymer ?
#
loop_
_entity_poly.entity_id
_entity_poly.type
_entity_poly.pdbx_seq_one_letter_code
_entity_poly.pdbx_strand_id
1 'polypeptide(L)'
;LEDVYKRQLFNNAQTKNISELQYEIDTLTQQVNSATTRSYDPLLKERIFVRDTTVITDRNDSVVVEKRDFRPMDALDSLATLDLRSKDRIWSQAVSAARNSRSMFSFDESQAKNALNQLYRSKVEWHKKLALPVTIIIFFLIGAPLGAIVRRGGLGMPIVISVIFFVIYYII
;
A
#
# COMPACT_ATOMS: atom_id res chain seq x y z
N LEU A 1 21.97 20.59 3.11
CA LEU A 1 21.92 19.53 4.12
C LEU A 1 20.77 19.76 5.11
N GLU A 2 20.55 20.97 5.58
CA GLU A 2 19.49 21.33 6.53
C GLU A 2 18.08 21.11 5.96
N ASP A 3 17.83 21.42 4.70
CA ASP A 3 16.55 21.21 4.05
C ASP A 3 16.22 19.73 3.81
N VAL A 4 17.23 18.90 3.57
CA VAL A 4 17.06 17.44 3.43
C VAL A 4 16.75 16.83 4.80
N TYR A 5 17.40 17.30 5.85
CA TYR A 5 17.17 16.84 7.22
C TYR A 5 15.77 17.24 7.72
N LYS A 6 15.34 18.48 7.44
CA LYS A 6 13.98 18.95 7.73
C LYS A 6 12.92 18.11 6.99
N ARG A 7 13.11 17.82 5.69
CA ARG A 7 12.20 16.95 4.93
C ARG A 7 12.12 15.53 5.49
N GLN A 8 13.24 14.96 5.94
CA GLN A 8 13.24 13.64 6.58
C GLN A 8 12.51 13.65 7.92
N LEU A 9 12.66 14.70 8.73
CA LEU A 9 11.91 14.89 9.98
C LEU A 9 10.41 15.05 9.73
N PHE A 10 10.02 15.83 8.74
CA PHE A 10 8.60 16.00 8.36
C PHE A 10 7.98 14.73 7.78
N ASN A 11 8.77 13.85 7.19
CA ASN A 11 8.27 12.57 6.67
C ASN A 11 8.23 11.45 7.72
N ASN A 12 8.70 11.72 8.94
CA ASN A 12 8.66 10.72 9.99
C ASN A 12 7.27 10.72 10.66
N ALA A 13 6.56 9.59 10.58
CA ALA A 13 5.25 9.42 11.20
C ALA A 13 5.22 9.76 12.71
N GLN A 14 6.36 9.66 13.39
CA GLN A 14 6.48 9.96 14.82
C GLN A 14 6.30 11.45 15.15
N THR A 15 6.70 12.34 14.25
CA THR A 15 6.64 13.81 14.46
C THR A 15 5.28 14.42 14.11
N LYS A 16 4.45 13.71 13.37
CA LYS A 16 3.14 14.18 12.88
C LYS A 16 2.08 14.17 13.98
N ASN A 17 1.16 15.13 13.94
CA ASN A 17 -0.01 15.15 14.81
C ASN A 17 -1.03 14.04 14.44
N ILE A 18 -1.98 13.75 15.33
CA ILE A 18 -3.00 12.71 15.09
C ILE A 18 -3.85 13.03 13.85
N SER A 19 -4.21 14.29 13.63
CA SER A 19 -4.96 14.74 12.46
C SER A 19 -4.17 14.61 11.16
N GLU A 20 -2.88 14.93 11.19
CA GLU A 20 -1.96 14.76 10.06
C GLU A 20 -1.75 13.28 9.71
N LEU A 21 -1.63 12.42 10.74
CA LEU A 21 -1.53 10.98 10.54
C LEU A 21 -2.81 10.40 9.95
N GLN A 22 -3.98 10.87 10.38
CA GLN A 22 -5.26 10.45 9.81
C GLN A 22 -5.35 10.82 8.33
N TYR A 23 -5.04 12.07 7.98
CA TYR A 23 -5.00 12.52 6.60
C TYR A 23 -4.01 11.71 5.74
N GLU A 24 -2.83 11.41 6.29
CA GLU A 24 -1.84 10.58 5.61
C GLU A 24 -2.33 9.14 5.39
N ILE A 25 -2.97 8.54 6.39
CA ILE A 25 -3.58 7.20 6.31
C ILE A 25 -4.62 7.16 5.19
N ASP A 26 -5.49 8.16 5.11
CA ASP A 26 -6.53 8.25 4.08
C ASP A 26 -5.91 8.41 2.68
N THR A 27 -4.91 9.28 2.55
CA THR A 27 -4.18 9.50 1.30
C THR A 27 -3.44 8.25 0.84
N LEU A 28 -2.71 7.58 1.74
CA LEU A 28 -2.00 6.34 1.44
C LEU A 28 -2.95 5.19 1.09
N THR A 29 -4.11 5.13 1.74
CA THR A 29 -5.15 4.15 1.43
C THR A 29 -5.67 4.36 0.01
N GLN A 30 -5.92 5.60 -0.41
CA GLN A 30 -6.31 5.92 -1.79
C GLN A 30 -5.20 5.57 -2.79
N GLN A 31 -3.93 5.83 -2.45
CA GLN A 31 -2.79 5.48 -3.30
C GLN A 31 -2.68 3.97 -3.50
N VAL A 32 -2.81 3.18 -2.44
CA VAL A 32 -2.78 1.72 -2.51
C VAL A 32 -3.93 1.20 -3.38
N ASN A 33 -5.14 1.70 -3.18
CA ASN A 33 -6.30 1.30 -3.97
C ASN A 33 -6.13 1.68 -5.45
N SER A 34 -5.64 2.89 -5.74
CA SER A 34 -5.41 3.33 -7.12
C SER A 34 -4.27 2.57 -7.79
N ALA A 35 -3.21 2.22 -7.05
CA ALA A 35 -2.12 1.39 -7.57
C ALA A 35 -2.61 -0.02 -7.93
N THR A 36 -3.46 -0.60 -7.08
CA THR A 36 -4.07 -1.91 -7.35
C THR A 36 -4.94 -1.86 -8.61
N THR A 37 -5.77 -0.84 -8.77
CA THR A 37 -6.63 -0.67 -9.96
C THR A 37 -5.78 -0.45 -11.22
N ARG A 38 -4.73 0.38 -11.14
CA ARG A 38 -3.82 0.62 -12.27
C ARG A 38 -3.10 -0.63 -12.74
N SER A 39 -2.75 -1.54 -11.85
CA SER A 39 -2.04 -2.78 -12.21
C SER A 39 -2.87 -3.65 -13.13
N TYR A 40 -4.20 -3.59 -13.03
CA TYR A 40 -5.11 -4.36 -13.89
C TYR A 40 -5.41 -3.68 -15.22
N ASP A 41 -5.37 -2.34 -15.30
CA ASP A 41 -5.68 -1.58 -16.51
C ASP A 41 -4.79 -1.93 -17.72
N PRO A 42 -3.46 -2.04 -17.59
CA PRO A 42 -2.60 -2.46 -18.70
C PRO A 42 -2.89 -3.87 -19.18
N LEU A 43 -3.15 -4.80 -18.24
CA LEU A 43 -3.52 -6.18 -18.60
C LEU A 43 -4.82 -6.24 -19.40
N LEU A 44 -5.78 -5.37 -19.08
CA LEU A 44 -7.03 -5.28 -19.81
C LEU A 44 -6.85 -4.58 -21.17
N LYS A 45 -5.93 -3.59 -21.25
CA LYS A 45 -5.65 -2.86 -22.48
C LYS A 45 -4.72 -3.62 -23.44
N GLU A 46 -3.73 -4.33 -22.90
CA GLU A 46 -2.81 -5.17 -23.69
C GLU A 46 -3.38 -6.53 -24.07
N ARG A 47 -4.59 -6.85 -23.65
CA ARG A 47 -5.37 -7.95 -24.24
C ARG A 47 -5.79 -7.61 -25.66
N ILE A 48 -4.80 -7.28 -26.50
CA ILE A 48 -4.97 -7.07 -27.94
C ILE A 48 -5.64 -8.30 -28.59
N PHE A 49 -5.40 -9.47 -28.02
CA PHE A 49 -5.97 -10.75 -28.46
C PHE A 49 -7.42 -11.01 -28.00
N VAL A 50 -7.95 -10.18 -27.10
CA VAL A 50 -9.32 -10.31 -26.55
C VAL A 50 -10.14 -9.04 -26.83
N ARG A 51 -9.61 -8.11 -27.61
CA ARG A 51 -10.38 -6.93 -28.00
C ARG A 51 -11.40 -7.30 -29.07
N ASP A 52 -12.57 -7.71 -28.64
CA ASP A 52 -13.73 -7.97 -29.50
C ASP A 52 -14.28 -6.69 -30.17
N THR A 53 -13.76 -5.51 -29.78
CA THR A 53 -14.33 -4.24 -30.20
C THR A 53 -13.21 -3.23 -30.52
N THR A 54 -13.12 -2.80 -31.76
CA THR A 54 -12.38 -1.59 -32.15
C THR A 54 -13.36 -0.43 -32.20
N VAL A 55 -13.10 0.59 -31.41
CA VAL A 55 -13.84 1.87 -31.47
C VAL A 55 -13.15 2.72 -32.53
N ILE A 56 -13.82 2.91 -33.66
CA ILE A 56 -13.36 3.82 -34.71
C ILE A 56 -14.20 5.10 -34.56
N THR A 57 -13.53 6.19 -34.19
CA THR A 57 -14.17 7.50 -34.20
C THR A 57 -14.13 8.05 -35.61
N ASP A 58 -15.28 8.15 -36.25
CA ASP A 58 -15.41 8.78 -37.55
C ASP A 58 -15.32 10.30 -37.44
N ARG A 59 -15.03 11.00 -38.57
CA ARG A 59 -14.87 12.48 -38.64
C ARG A 59 -16.08 13.27 -38.10
N ASN A 60 -17.23 12.61 -37.94
CA ASN A 60 -18.47 13.19 -37.43
C ASN A 60 -18.74 12.90 -35.95
N ASP A 61 -17.72 12.52 -35.16
CA ASP A 61 -17.86 12.20 -33.74
C ASP A 61 -18.86 11.05 -33.42
N SER A 62 -19.24 10.30 -34.43
CA SER A 62 -20.04 9.08 -34.25
C SER A 62 -19.12 7.91 -33.89
N VAL A 63 -19.35 7.31 -32.74
CA VAL A 63 -18.61 6.13 -32.29
C VAL A 63 -19.18 4.90 -32.97
N VAL A 64 -18.48 4.42 -33.99
CA VAL A 64 -18.81 3.14 -34.64
C VAL A 64 -18.03 2.04 -33.92
N VAL A 65 -18.77 1.16 -33.25
CA VAL A 65 -18.21 -0.01 -32.56
C VAL A 65 -18.19 -1.17 -33.55
N GLU A 66 -17.05 -1.44 -34.15
CA GLU A 66 -16.87 -2.62 -34.99
C GLU A 66 -16.45 -3.81 -34.12
N LYS A 67 -17.32 -4.82 -34.02
CA LYS A 67 -17.02 -6.07 -33.33
C LYS A 67 -16.20 -6.95 -34.27
N ARG A 68 -14.92 -7.11 -33.98
CA ARG A 68 -14.04 -7.99 -34.72
C ARG A 68 -14.00 -9.35 -34.03
N ASP A 69 -14.51 -10.38 -34.71
CA ASP A 69 -14.35 -11.78 -34.29
C ASP A 69 -12.88 -12.17 -34.46
N PHE A 70 -12.11 -12.12 -33.38
CA PHE A 70 -10.73 -12.55 -33.37
C PHE A 70 -10.64 -14.05 -33.10
N ARG A 71 -10.22 -14.80 -34.09
CA ARG A 71 -9.91 -16.23 -33.94
C ARG A 71 -8.40 -16.39 -33.72
N PRO A 72 -7.97 -16.92 -32.55
CA PRO A 72 -6.53 -17.08 -32.26
C PRO A 72 -5.79 -17.94 -33.28
N MET A 73 -6.48 -18.88 -33.93
CA MET A 73 -5.92 -19.74 -35.01
C MET A 73 -5.54 -18.94 -36.25
N ASP A 74 -6.34 -17.92 -36.60
CA ASP A 74 -6.07 -17.09 -37.78
C ASP A 74 -4.78 -16.26 -37.64
N ALA A 75 -4.40 -15.93 -36.40
CA ALA A 75 -3.14 -15.20 -36.12
C ALA A 75 -1.91 -16.09 -36.35
N LEU A 76 -1.95 -17.34 -35.97
CA LEU A 76 -0.86 -18.30 -36.19
C LEU A 76 -0.69 -18.63 -37.66
N ASP A 77 -1.80 -18.83 -38.38
CA ASP A 77 -1.78 -19.06 -39.83
C ASP A 77 -1.27 -17.84 -40.58
N SER A 78 -1.69 -16.65 -40.17
CA SER A 78 -1.18 -15.38 -40.74
C SER A 78 0.33 -15.21 -40.48
N LEU A 79 0.82 -15.59 -39.29
CA LEU A 79 2.26 -15.58 -38.99
C LEU A 79 3.03 -16.60 -39.85
N ALA A 80 2.44 -17.74 -40.17
CA ALA A 80 3.08 -18.78 -40.97
C ALA A 80 3.37 -18.30 -42.42
N THR A 81 2.50 -17.45 -42.96
CA THR A 81 2.59 -16.92 -44.35
C THR A 81 3.55 -15.74 -44.52
N LEU A 82 4.00 -15.11 -43.39
CA LEU A 82 4.88 -13.94 -43.43
C LEU A 82 6.34 -14.29 -43.80
N ASP A 83 7.01 -13.34 -44.45
CA ASP A 83 8.44 -13.40 -44.71
C ASP A 83 9.26 -13.40 -43.38
N LEU A 84 10.46 -14.01 -43.42
CA LEU A 84 11.36 -14.14 -42.26
C LEU A 84 11.66 -12.81 -41.59
N ARG A 85 11.90 -11.73 -42.35
CA ARG A 85 12.17 -10.39 -41.80
C ARG A 85 10.96 -9.82 -41.03
N SER A 86 9.76 -10.09 -41.52
CA SER A 86 8.53 -9.67 -40.89
C SER A 86 8.28 -10.44 -39.59
N LYS A 87 8.60 -11.73 -39.57
CA LYS A 87 8.55 -12.57 -38.35
C LYS A 87 9.51 -12.05 -37.29
N ASP A 88 10.76 -11.78 -37.62
CA ASP A 88 11.75 -11.25 -36.68
C ASP A 88 11.31 -9.89 -36.08
N ARG A 89 10.71 -9.03 -36.91
CA ARG A 89 10.18 -7.75 -36.41
C ARG A 89 9.02 -7.95 -35.43
N ILE A 90 8.08 -8.83 -35.74
CA ILE A 90 6.95 -9.12 -34.85
C ILE A 90 7.45 -9.73 -33.55
N TRP A 91 8.37 -10.68 -33.60
CA TRP A 91 8.97 -11.28 -32.42
C TRP A 91 9.72 -10.27 -31.55
N SER A 92 10.51 -9.41 -32.15
CA SER A 92 11.22 -8.36 -31.41
C SER A 92 10.28 -7.37 -30.75
N GLN A 93 9.19 -6.99 -31.42
CA GLN A 93 8.14 -6.15 -30.84
C GLN A 93 7.40 -6.84 -29.70
N ALA A 94 7.03 -8.11 -29.88
CA ALA A 94 6.36 -8.88 -28.84
C ALA A 94 7.24 -9.06 -27.60
N VAL A 95 8.52 -9.37 -27.79
CA VAL A 95 9.48 -9.46 -26.68
C VAL A 95 9.67 -8.13 -25.98
N SER A 96 9.76 -7.03 -26.75
CA SER A 96 9.87 -5.68 -26.19
C SER A 96 8.62 -5.30 -25.39
N ALA A 97 7.43 -5.56 -25.92
CA ALA A 97 6.17 -5.33 -25.21
C ALA A 97 6.10 -6.14 -23.91
N ALA A 98 6.43 -7.43 -23.95
CA ALA A 98 6.45 -8.29 -22.78
C ALA A 98 7.44 -7.82 -21.70
N ARG A 99 8.64 -7.35 -22.11
CA ARG A 99 9.63 -6.77 -21.19
C ARG A 99 9.13 -5.49 -20.55
N ASN A 100 8.52 -4.61 -21.35
CA ASN A 100 7.96 -3.35 -20.86
C ASN A 100 6.81 -3.61 -19.87
N SER A 101 5.90 -4.51 -20.19
CA SER A 101 4.81 -4.90 -19.29
C SER A 101 5.35 -5.46 -17.97
N ARG A 102 6.34 -6.35 -18.04
CA ARG A 102 7.00 -6.88 -16.83
C ARG A 102 7.65 -5.79 -15.99
N SER A 103 8.33 -4.84 -16.63
CA SER A 103 8.98 -3.71 -15.95
C SER A 103 7.95 -2.82 -15.28
N MET A 104 6.84 -2.50 -15.94
CA MET A 104 5.73 -1.72 -15.35
C MET A 104 5.15 -2.43 -14.13
N PHE A 105 4.86 -3.72 -14.24
CA PHE A 105 4.34 -4.50 -13.10
C PHE A 105 5.28 -4.50 -11.90
N SER A 106 6.58 -4.72 -12.14
CA SER A 106 7.55 -4.72 -11.04
C SER A 106 7.68 -3.35 -10.37
N PHE A 107 7.54 -2.28 -11.14
CA PHE A 107 7.54 -0.92 -10.62
C PHE A 107 6.28 -0.62 -9.80
N ASP A 108 5.10 -0.98 -10.32
CA ASP A 108 3.82 -0.78 -9.64
C ASP A 108 3.74 -1.62 -8.35
N GLU A 109 4.21 -2.87 -8.38
CA GLU A 109 4.32 -3.71 -7.20
C GLU A 109 5.23 -3.09 -6.14
N SER A 110 6.37 -2.57 -6.54
CA SER A 110 7.33 -1.90 -5.66
C SER A 110 6.73 -0.64 -5.04
N GLN A 111 6.03 0.18 -5.82
CA GLN A 111 5.31 1.35 -5.31
C GLN A 111 4.19 0.97 -4.34
N ALA A 112 3.38 -0.03 -4.68
CA ALA A 112 2.30 -0.51 -3.82
C ALA A 112 2.85 -1.04 -2.48
N LYS A 113 3.93 -1.82 -2.49
CA LYS A 113 4.61 -2.30 -1.28
C LYS A 113 5.14 -1.16 -0.41
N ASN A 114 5.74 -0.14 -1.03
CA ASN A 114 6.25 1.01 -0.30
C ASN A 114 5.11 1.81 0.35
N ALA A 115 4.03 2.05 -0.38
CA ALA A 115 2.84 2.72 0.13
C ALA A 115 2.18 1.93 1.27
N LEU A 116 2.08 0.61 1.15
CA LEU A 116 1.58 -0.28 2.20
C LEU A 116 2.45 -0.22 3.46
N ASN A 117 3.76 -0.28 3.32
CA ASN A 117 4.67 -0.19 4.45
C ASN A 117 4.56 1.15 5.18
N GLN A 118 4.41 2.26 4.44
CA GLN A 118 4.16 3.57 5.02
C GLN A 118 2.81 3.62 5.72
N LEU A 119 1.76 3.09 5.10
CA LEU A 119 0.42 3.01 5.69
C LEU A 119 0.43 2.25 7.02
N TYR A 120 1.08 1.09 7.09
CA TYR A 120 1.21 0.34 8.34
C TYR A 120 1.96 1.11 9.41
N ARG A 121 3.05 1.78 9.06
CA ARG A 121 3.80 2.62 10.00
C ARG A 121 2.96 3.76 10.55
N SER A 122 2.24 4.48 9.69
CA SER A 122 1.37 5.58 10.10
C SER A 122 0.21 5.10 10.98
N LYS A 123 -0.39 3.95 10.68
CA LYS A 123 -1.40 3.31 11.54
C LYS A 123 -0.86 2.93 12.91
N VAL A 124 0.32 2.33 12.97
CA VAL A 124 0.96 1.96 14.25
C VAL A 124 1.25 3.20 15.11
N GLU A 125 1.79 4.25 14.51
CA GLU A 125 2.06 5.49 15.25
C GLU A 125 0.77 6.19 15.71
N TRP A 126 -0.27 6.15 14.90
CA TRP A 126 -1.59 6.66 15.30
C TRP A 126 -2.13 5.95 16.53
N HIS A 127 -2.08 4.60 16.54
CA HIS A 127 -2.51 3.81 17.70
C HIS A 127 -1.64 4.06 18.93
N LYS A 128 -0.32 4.16 18.78
CA LYS A 128 0.59 4.48 19.89
C LYS A 128 0.25 5.83 20.53
N LYS A 129 -0.02 6.86 19.72
CA LYS A 129 -0.37 8.20 20.23
C LYS A 129 -1.68 8.22 20.99
N LEU A 130 -2.62 7.34 20.67
CA LEU A 130 -3.85 7.18 21.43
C LEU A 130 -3.64 6.31 22.68
N ALA A 131 -2.83 5.27 22.59
CA ALA A 131 -2.59 4.37 23.71
C ALA A 131 -1.85 5.05 24.86
N LEU A 132 -0.92 5.96 24.59
CA LEU A 132 -0.14 6.66 25.63
C LEU A 132 -1.01 7.44 26.62
N PRO A 133 -1.93 8.35 26.21
CA PRO A 133 -2.81 9.05 27.13
C PRO A 133 -3.70 8.11 27.95
N VAL A 134 -4.23 7.06 27.31
CA VAL A 134 -5.06 6.06 27.99
C VAL A 134 -4.26 5.34 29.07
N THR A 135 -3.04 4.96 28.76
CA THR A 135 -2.13 4.32 29.72
C THR A 135 -1.84 5.22 30.92
N ILE A 136 -1.62 6.52 30.72
CA ILE A 136 -1.40 7.49 31.80
C ILE A 136 -2.64 7.56 32.71
N ILE A 137 -3.83 7.61 32.14
CA ILE A 137 -5.09 7.63 32.91
C ILE A 137 -5.23 6.36 33.75
N ILE A 138 -4.96 5.19 33.18
CA ILE A 138 -4.99 3.90 33.86
C ILE A 138 -4.01 3.90 35.05
N PHE A 139 -2.76 4.31 34.81
CA PHE A 139 -1.76 4.39 35.87
C PHE A 139 -2.14 5.38 36.97
N PHE A 140 -2.78 6.50 36.63
CA PHE A 140 -3.29 7.45 37.62
C PHE A 140 -4.42 6.82 38.49
N LEU A 141 -5.36 6.14 37.84
CA LEU A 141 -6.46 5.47 38.54
C LEU A 141 -5.99 4.34 39.47
N ILE A 142 -4.94 3.62 39.06
CA ILE A 142 -4.35 2.57 39.90
C ILE A 142 -3.47 3.18 41.00
N GLY A 143 -2.68 4.17 40.67
CA GLY A 143 -1.70 4.77 41.57
C GLY A 143 -2.33 5.51 42.75
N ALA A 144 -3.46 6.17 42.57
CA ALA A 144 -4.14 6.93 43.63
C ALA A 144 -4.61 6.02 44.77
N PRO A 145 -5.39 4.93 44.58
CA PRO A 145 -5.79 4.03 45.64
C PRO A 145 -4.60 3.25 46.25
N LEU A 146 -3.61 2.87 45.42
CA LEU A 146 -2.40 2.22 45.90
C LEU A 146 -1.60 3.14 46.82
N GLY A 147 -1.44 4.41 46.45
CA GLY A 147 -0.80 5.42 47.31
C GLY A 147 -1.50 5.59 48.68
N ALA A 148 -2.82 5.54 48.71
CA ALA A 148 -3.60 5.60 49.94
C ALA A 148 -3.37 4.39 50.87
N ILE A 149 -3.25 3.18 50.29
CA ILE A 149 -2.98 1.94 51.04
C ILE A 149 -1.55 1.95 51.59
N VAL A 150 -0.59 2.35 50.77
CA VAL A 150 0.84 2.42 51.15
C VAL A 150 1.06 3.39 52.31
N ARG A 151 0.36 4.53 52.33
CA ARG A 151 0.43 5.52 53.42
C ARG A 151 0.10 4.95 54.79
N ARG A 152 -0.73 3.91 54.87
CA ARG A 152 -1.13 3.22 56.11
C ARG A 152 -0.25 2.01 56.50
N GLY A 153 0.47 1.45 55.52
CA GLY A 153 1.18 0.16 55.63
C GLY A 153 2.70 0.20 55.84
N GLY A 154 3.32 1.39 55.92
CA GLY A 154 4.76 1.53 56.06
C GLY A 154 5.55 1.14 54.78
N LEU A 155 6.92 1.17 54.87
CA LEU A 155 7.82 0.96 53.73
C LEU A 155 7.76 -0.45 53.12
N GLY A 156 7.26 -1.46 53.81
CA GLY A 156 7.18 -2.83 53.33
C GLY A 156 6.11 -3.06 52.25
N MET A 157 5.02 -2.32 52.29
CA MET A 157 3.89 -2.50 51.35
C MET A 157 4.21 -2.15 49.89
N PRO A 158 4.97 -1.09 49.58
CA PRO A 158 5.35 -0.79 48.20
C PRO A 158 6.16 -1.92 47.54
N ILE A 159 7.01 -2.56 48.32
CA ILE A 159 7.87 -3.67 47.81
C ILE A 159 7.01 -4.87 47.44
N VAL A 160 6.08 -5.27 48.32
CA VAL A 160 5.18 -6.41 48.03
C VAL A 160 4.31 -6.15 46.82
N ILE A 161 3.76 -4.95 46.68
CA ILE A 161 2.92 -4.56 45.55
C ILE A 161 3.75 -4.56 44.27
N SER A 162 4.99 -4.04 44.26
CA SER A 162 5.90 -4.06 43.11
C SER A 162 6.19 -5.49 42.65
N VAL A 163 6.45 -6.40 43.59
CA VAL A 163 6.69 -7.83 43.27
C VAL A 163 5.45 -8.47 42.64
N ILE A 164 4.25 -8.18 43.19
CA ILE A 164 3.01 -8.73 42.61
C ILE A 164 2.80 -8.22 41.17
N PHE A 165 2.99 -6.93 40.91
CA PHE A 165 2.89 -6.40 39.55
C PHE A 165 3.94 -7.00 38.60
N PHE A 166 5.17 -7.19 39.08
CA PHE A 166 6.22 -7.84 38.28
C PHE A 166 5.83 -9.27 37.91
N VAL A 167 5.30 -10.05 38.85
CA VAL A 167 4.87 -11.43 38.63
C VAL A 167 3.70 -11.47 37.64
N ILE A 168 2.69 -10.59 37.79
CA ILE A 168 1.57 -10.50 36.84
C ILE A 168 2.05 -10.15 35.44
N TYR A 169 2.94 -9.16 35.33
CA TYR A 169 3.52 -8.77 34.03
C TYR A 169 4.29 -9.90 33.36
N TYR A 170 4.96 -10.74 34.15
CA TYR A 170 5.78 -11.84 33.62
C TYR A 170 4.92 -13.04 33.17
N ILE A 171 3.72 -13.22 33.75
CA ILE A 171 2.82 -14.33 33.43
C ILE A 171 1.93 -14.03 32.21
N ILE A 172 1.57 -12.74 31.97
CA ILE A 172 0.74 -12.31 30.84
C ILE A 172 1.59 -12.12 29.58
#